data_d0959663ab595db0a106d453e18ae911
#
_entry.id   d0959663ab595db0a106d453e18ae911
#
_cell.length_a   1.000
_cell.length_b   1.000
_cell.length_c   1.000
_cell.angle_alpha   90.00
_cell.angle_beta   90.00
_cell.angle_gamma   90.00
#
_symmetry.space_group_name_H-M   'P 1'
#
loop_
_entity.id
_entity.type
_entity.pdbx_description
1 polymer ?
#
loop_
_entity_poly.entity_id
_entity_poly.type
_entity_poly.pdbx_seq_one_letter_code
_entity_poly.pdbx_strand_id
1 'polypeptide(L)'
;MHARAFYDEGMPRPEQDVATRPPQTLLIDADDTLWENNIYFERAIAAYISYLDHLPHTPEQVRQALNQAERETILSHGYGLGSFTQSLIACFERLAGVAASEHQAAQIRSFAQSIADHEIELLPGVAELLPELASRHRLILMTKGSQAEQADKLARSGLAPYFSGVEIVAEKHPAAYAEVVARHGCEPQATWMIGNSPKSDINPALAAGLHAVFIFHKDTWVLEHAEIATAPQGQTLLEIDSFRRLAEIF
;
A
#
# COMPACT_ATOMS: atom_id res chain seq x y z
N MET A 1 10.10 0.49 27.73
CA MET A 1 8.64 0.49 27.94
C MET A 1 8.19 1.91 27.65
N HIS A 2 7.77 2.19 26.40
CA HIS A 2 7.22 3.50 26.01
C HIS A 2 5.75 3.26 25.70
N ALA A 3 4.90 3.99 26.40
CA ALA A 3 3.45 3.87 26.31
C ALA A 3 3.02 4.31 24.89
N ARG A 4 2.47 3.38 24.11
CA ARG A 4 1.68 3.67 22.91
C ARG A 4 0.43 4.39 23.40
N ALA A 5 0.23 5.62 23.01
CA ALA A 5 -1.02 6.33 23.21
C ALA A 5 -2.06 5.75 22.24
N PHE A 6 -2.78 4.72 22.68
CA PHE A 6 -4.11 4.47 22.14
C PHE A 6 -4.98 5.66 22.54
N TYR A 7 -5.72 6.20 21.60
CA TYR A 7 -6.72 7.22 21.91
C TYR A 7 -7.70 6.67 22.93
N ASP A 8 -7.52 7.06 24.18
CA ASP A 8 -8.40 6.68 25.30
C ASP A 8 -9.71 7.45 25.17
N GLU A 9 -10.84 6.76 25.33
CA GLU A 9 -12.21 7.30 25.21
C GLU A 9 -12.57 8.39 26.28
N GLY A 10 -11.60 8.84 27.06
CA GLY A 10 -11.80 9.71 28.21
C GLY A 10 -11.26 11.14 28.15
N MET A 11 -10.56 11.56 27.09
CA MET A 11 -10.08 12.95 27.00
C MET A 11 -11.13 13.86 26.34
N PRO A 12 -11.42 15.06 26.94
CA PRO A 12 -12.31 16.02 26.30
C PRO A 12 -11.66 16.49 24.99
N ARG A 13 -12.29 16.15 23.87
CA ARG A 13 -11.92 16.66 22.53
C ARG A 13 -12.09 18.18 22.55
N PRO A 14 -11.14 18.97 22.05
CA PRO A 14 -11.47 20.32 21.67
C PRO A 14 -12.50 20.20 20.54
N GLU A 15 -13.74 20.61 20.82
CA GLU A 15 -14.80 20.81 19.83
C GLU A 15 -14.43 21.94 18.88
N GLN A 16 -13.37 21.75 18.08
CA GLN A 16 -13.23 22.51 16.84
C GLN A 16 -14.04 21.79 15.80
N ASP A 17 -15.10 22.41 15.39
CA ASP A 17 -15.95 21.95 14.30
C ASP A 17 -15.06 21.56 13.11
N VAL A 18 -15.05 20.30 12.72
CA VAL A 18 -14.23 19.76 11.63
C VAL A 18 -14.45 20.57 10.33
N ALA A 19 -15.66 21.11 10.14
CA ALA A 19 -16.02 21.98 9.04
C ALA A 19 -15.26 23.32 8.98
N THR A 20 -14.57 23.73 10.05
CA THR A 20 -13.81 25.00 10.11
C THR A 20 -12.31 24.84 9.93
N ARG A 21 -11.79 23.62 9.79
CA ARG A 21 -10.36 23.38 9.57
C ARG A 21 -9.92 23.87 8.19
N PRO A 22 -8.73 24.48 8.07
CA PRO A 22 -8.23 24.93 6.77
C PRO A 22 -8.03 23.72 5.83
N PRO A 23 -8.24 23.91 4.51
CA PRO A 23 -7.97 22.88 3.53
C PRO A 23 -6.55 22.33 3.65
N GLN A 24 -6.44 21.01 3.59
CA GLN A 24 -5.17 20.27 3.62
C GLN A 24 -4.92 19.60 2.26
N THR A 25 -3.68 19.21 1.99
CA THR A 25 -3.37 18.27 0.91
C THR A 25 -3.23 16.87 1.50
N LEU A 26 -4.00 15.93 0.99
CA LEU A 26 -3.97 14.54 1.41
C LEU A 26 -3.37 13.70 0.27
N LEU A 27 -2.15 13.20 0.48
CA LEU A 27 -1.56 12.15 -0.34
C LEU A 27 -2.12 10.84 0.17
N ILE A 28 -2.81 10.08 -0.66
CA ILE A 28 -3.49 8.85 -0.24
C ILE A 28 -2.90 7.69 -1.04
N ASP A 29 -2.45 6.67 -0.31
CA ASP A 29 -2.04 5.40 -0.92
C ASP A 29 -3.25 4.64 -1.48
N ALA A 30 -3.01 3.65 -2.32
CA ALA A 30 -4.04 2.91 -3.02
C ALA A 30 -4.26 1.50 -2.45
N ASP A 31 -3.27 0.63 -2.65
CA ASP A 31 -3.36 -0.81 -2.35
C ASP A 31 -3.40 -1.05 -0.83
N ASP A 32 -4.41 -1.76 -0.33
CA ASP A 32 -4.67 -2.00 1.10
C ASP A 32 -4.92 -0.73 1.93
N THR A 33 -5.20 0.41 1.24
CA THR A 33 -5.63 1.68 1.83
C THR A 33 -7.00 2.11 1.31
N LEU A 34 -7.22 2.05 -0.01
CA LEU A 34 -8.48 2.36 -0.68
C LEU A 34 -9.24 1.10 -1.11
N TRP A 35 -8.52 0.07 -1.48
CA TRP A 35 -9.08 -1.21 -1.91
C TRP A 35 -8.21 -2.38 -1.47
N GLU A 36 -8.82 -3.55 -1.35
CA GLU A 36 -8.13 -4.80 -1.07
C GLU A 36 -7.13 -5.14 -2.19
N ASN A 37 -5.93 -5.52 -1.83
CA ASN A 37 -4.90 -5.92 -2.77
C ASN A 37 -4.12 -7.15 -2.31
N ASN A 38 -3.40 -7.07 -1.20
CA ASN A 38 -2.49 -8.14 -0.80
C ASN A 38 -3.19 -9.46 -0.49
N ILE A 39 -4.45 -9.42 -0.06
CA ILE A 39 -5.23 -10.64 0.18
C ILE A 39 -5.33 -11.54 -1.08
N TYR A 40 -5.36 -10.94 -2.27
CA TYR A 40 -5.40 -11.70 -3.53
C TYR A 40 -4.05 -12.34 -3.85
N PHE A 41 -2.95 -11.63 -3.55
CA PHE A 41 -1.60 -12.21 -3.62
C PHE A 41 -1.45 -13.38 -2.66
N GLU A 42 -1.88 -13.23 -1.40
CA GLU A 42 -1.82 -14.30 -0.40
C GLU A 42 -2.63 -15.54 -0.81
N ARG A 43 -3.79 -15.36 -1.42
CA ARG A 43 -4.58 -16.47 -2.00
C ARG A 43 -3.85 -17.16 -3.14
N ALA A 44 -3.26 -16.42 -4.05
CA ALA A 44 -2.46 -16.95 -5.16
C ALA A 44 -1.21 -17.69 -4.63
N ILE A 45 -0.54 -17.14 -3.62
CA ILE A 45 0.62 -17.76 -2.96
C ILE A 45 0.21 -19.07 -2.27
N ALA A 46 -0.91 -19.10 -1.56
CA ALA A 46 -1.41 -20.32 -0.93
C ALA A 46 -1.68 -21.43 -1.97
N ALA A 47 -2.30 -21.08 -3.10
CA ALA A 47 -2.51 -22.01 -4.20
C ALA A 47 -1.19 -22.47 -4.85
N TYR A 48 -0.23 -21.56 -5.01
CA TYR A 48 1.11 -21.88 -5.51
C TYR A 48 1.88 -22.82 -4.56
N ILE A 49 1.85 -22.56 -3.24
CA ILE A 49 2.46 -23.45 -2.24
C ILE A 49 1.85 -24.85 -2.32
N SER A 50 0.52 -24.93 -2.42
CA SER A 50 -0.18 -26.21 -2.57
C SER A 50 0.18 -26.93 -3.87
N TYR A 51 0.42 -26.20 -4.96
CA TYR A 51 0.90 -26.78 -6.23
C TYR A 51 2.30 -27.40 -6.08
N LEU A 52 3.14 -26.89 -5.17
CA LEU A 52 4.50 -27.37 -4.92
C LEU A 52 4.59 -28.48 -3.85
N ASP A 53 3.49 -29.03 -3.36
CA ASP A 53 3.44 -30.04 -2.30
C ASP A 53 4.19 -31.35 -2.65
N HIS A 54 4.43 -31.57 -3.95
CA HIS A 54 5.21 -32.71 -4.47
C HIS A 54 6.73 -32.51 -4.33
N LEU A 55 7.21 -31.31 -4.01
CA LEU A 55 8.63 -31.05 -3.75
C LEU A 55 8.95 -31.29 -2.25
N PRO A 56 10.20 -31.65 -1.93
CA PRO A 56 10.61 -31.97 -0.55
C PRO A 56 10.83 -30.71 0.31
N HIS A 57 9.87 -29.77 0.28
CA HIS A 57 9.96 -28.50 1.01
C HIS A 57 8.69 -28.25 1.84
N THR A 58 8.84 -27.66 3.02
CA THR A 58 7.68 -27.24 3.81
C THR A 58 7.05 -25.97 3.25
N PRO A 59 5.75 -25.69 3.51
CA PRO A 59 5.10 -24.42 3.14
C PRO A 59 5.91 -23.18 3.55
N GLU A 60 6.52 -23.18 4.73
CA GLU A 60 7.34 -22.08 5.24
C GLU A 60 8.63 -21.90 4.44
N GLN A 61 9.26 -23.01 4.01
CA GLN A 61 10.45 -22.95 3.15
C GLN A 61 10.11 -22.40 1.77
N VAL A 62 8.99 -22.82 1.19
CA VAL A 62 8.48 -22.27 -0.09
C VAL A 62 8.21 -20.77 0.07
N ARG A 63 7.52 -20.35 1.13
CA ARG A 63 7.24 -18.94 1.40
C ARG A 63 8.51 -18.10 1.55
N GLN A 64 9.50 -18.59 2.28
CA GLN A 64 10.78 -17.90 2.43
C GLN A 64 11.53 -17.77 1.12
N ALA A 65 11.57 -18.83 0.30
CA ALA A 65 12.18 -18.82 -1.02
C ALA A 65 11.46 -17.82 -1.96
N LEU A 66 10.12 -17.76 -1.91
CA LEU A 66 9.34 -16.79 -2.68
C LEU A 66 9.63 -15.36 -2.24
N ASN A 67 9.59 -15.07 -0.95
CA ASN A 67 9.92 -13.72 -0.43
C ASN A 67 11.32 -13.27 -0.86
N GLN A 68 12.27 -14.19 -0.96
CA GLN A 68 13.61 -13.88 -1.46
C GLN A 68 13.59 -13.60 -2.96
N ALA A 69 12.89 -14.42 -3.74
CA ALA A 69 12.73 -14.21 -5.18
C ALA A 69 12.03 -12.87 -5.50
N GLU A 70 11.01 -12.49 -4.73
CA GLU A 70 10.31 -11.20 -4.87
C GLU A 70 11.27 -10.03 -4.64
N ARG A 71 12.11 -10.06 -3.57
CA ARG A 71 13.11 -9.01 -3.34
C ARG A 71 14.08 -8.85 -4.50
N GLU A 72 14.56 -9.96 -5.05
CA GLU A 72 15.50 -9.97 -6.18
C GLU A 72 14.84 -9.45 -7.47
N THR A 73 13.61 -9.89 -7.73
CA THR A 73 12.88 -9.53 -8.96
C THR A 73 12.45 -8.06 -8.94
N ILE A 74 12.00 -7.54 -7.78
CA ILE A 74 11.63 -6.13 -7.63
C ILE A 74 12.80 -5.20 -7.93
N LEU A 75 14.01 -5.55 -7.51
CA LEU A 75 15.22 -4.74 -7.79
C LEU A 75 15.52 -4.62 -9.30
N SER A 76 15.17 -5.62 -10.09
CA SER A 76 15.48 -5.67 -11.52
C SER A 76 14.30 -5.29 -12.42
N HIS A 77 13.07 -5.54 -12.00
CA HIS A 77 11.85 -5.40 -12.81
C HIS A 77 10.79 -4.45 -12.21
N GLY A 78 11.01 -3.98 -10.98
CA GLY A 78 10.03 -3.17 -10.25
C GLY A 78 8.87 -4.01 -9.71
N TYR A 79 7.79 -3.33 -9.31
CA TYR A 79 6.58 -3.95 -8.78
C TYR A 79 5.58 -4.29 -9.90
N GLY A 80 4.62 -5.18 -9.61
CA GLY A 80 3.50 -5.53 -10.48
C GLY A 80 3.37 -7.03 -10.72
N LEU A 81 2.28 -7.44 -11.36
CA LEU A 81 1.96 -8.84 -11.63
C LEU A 81 3.01 -9.55 -12.49
N GLY A 82 3.62 -8.82 -13.43
CA GLY A 82 4.70 -9.36 -14.26
C GLY A 82 5.92 -9.74 -13.41
N SER A 83 6.33 -8.86 -12.50
CA SER A 83 7.42 -9.10 -11.54
C SER A 83 7.08 -10.25 -10.60
N PHE A 84 5.87 -10.26 -10.04
CA PHE A 84 5.39 -11.35 -9.19
C PHE A 84 5.39 -12.70 -9.91
N THR A 85 4.92 -12.74 -11.16
CA THR A 85 4.97 -13.95 -11.99
C THR A 85 6.39 -14.49 -12.16
N GLN A 86 7.35 -13.62 -12.41
CA GLN A 86 8.77 -14.00 -12.50
C GLN A 86 9.31 -14.51 -11.17
N SER A 87 8.88 -13.91 -10.06
CA SER A 87 9.27 -14.37 -8.71
C SER A 87 8.75 -15.79 -8.43
N LEU A 88 7.51 -16.11 -8.83
CA LEU A 88 6.95 -17.47 -8.71
C LEU A 88 7.75 -18.48 -9.53
N ILE A 89 8.11 -18.15 -10.78
CA ILE A 89 8.91 -19.04 -11.66
C ILE A 89 10.31 -19.22 -11.05
N ALA A 90 10.99 -18.15 -10.69
CA ALA A 90 12.33 -18.21 -10.08
C ALA A 90 12.34 -19.00 -8.76
N CYS A 91 11.30 -18.86 -7.95
CA CYS A 91 11.11 -19.65 -6.73
C CYS A 91 10.98 -21.15 -7.05
N PHE A 92 10.13 -21.52 -8.03
CA PHE A 92 10.00 -22.90 -8.48
C PHE A 92 11.36 -23.47 -8.92
N GLU A 93 12.06 -22.81 -9.83
CA GLU A 93 13.32 -23.27 -10.38
C GLU A 93 14.40 -23.44 -9.31
N ARG A 94 14.44 -22.53 -8.33
CA ARG A 94 15.34 -22.61 -7.17
C ARG A 94 15.06 -23.83 -6.29
N LEU A 95 13.78 -24.11 -6.02
CA LEU A 95 13.37 -25.22 -5.15
C LEU A 95 13.43 -26.57 -5.86
N ALA A 96 13.10 -26.62 -7.15
CA ALA A 96 13.13 -27.84 -7.96
C ALA A 96 14.55 -28.19 -8.45
N GLY A 97 15.47 -27.22 -8.48
CA GLY A 97 16.83 -27.38 -8.99
C GLY A 97 16.90 -27.57 -10.52
N VAL A 98 15.80 -27.32 -11.23
CA VAL A 98 15.68 -27.43 -12.69
C VAL A 98 14.82 -26.30 -13.24
N ALA A 99 15.03 -25.95 -14.51
CA ALA A 99 14.20 -24.97 -15.19
C ALA A 99 12.75 -25.46 -15.32
N ALA A 100 11.79 -24.53 -15.22
CA ALA A 100 10.39 -24.83 -15.41
C ALA A 100 10.12 -25.22 -16.88
N SER A 101 9.46 -26.34 -17.09
CA SER A 101 8.92 -26.69 -18.42
C SER A 101 7.83 -25.68 -18.81
N GLU A 102 7.51 -25.60 -20.12
CA GLU A 102 6.46 -24.68 -20.61
C GLU A 102 5.10 -24.93 -19.93
N HIS A 103 4.76 -26.18 -19.68
CA HIS A 103 3.54 -26.56 -18.96
C HIS A 103 3.55 -26.06 -17.51
N GLN A 104 4.66 -26.24 -16.78
CA GLN A 104 4.80 -25.76 -15.41
C GLN A 104 4.79 -24.22 -15.36
N ALA A 105 5.51 -23.57 -16.26
CA ALA A 105 5.51 -22.12 -16.36
C ALA A 105 4.12 -21.55 -16.67
N ALA A 106 3.34 -22.21 -17.53
CA ALA A 106 1.96 -21.82 -17.83
C ALA A 106 1.05 -21.96 -16.59
N GLN A 107 1.19 -23.07 -15.84
CA GLN A 107 0.46 -23.28 -14.59
C GLN A 107 0.85 -22.24 -13.53
N ILE A 108 2.13 -21.91 -13.40
CA ILE A 108 2.60 -20.90 -12.45
C ILE A 108 2.06 -19.51 -12.84
N ARG A 109 2.07 -19.15 -14.13
CA ARG A 109 1.48 -17.90 -14.62
C ARG A 109 -0.01 -17.76 -14.28
N SER A 110 -0.76 -18.88 -14.25
CA SER A 110 -2.18 -18.84 -13.93
C SER A 110 -2.47 -18.38 -12.48
N PHE A 111 -1.56 -18.62 -11.53
CA PHE A 111 -1.73 -18.11 -10.17
C PHE A 111 -1.66 -16.58 -10.13
N ALA A 112 -0.71 -15.96 -10.84
CA ALA A 112 -0.63 -14.52 -10.93
C ALA A 112 -1.81 -13.92 -11.72
N GLN A 113 -2.28 -14.60 -12.80
CA GLN A 113 -3.42 -14.15 -13.57
C GLN A 113 -4.70 -14.09 -12.73
N SER A 114 -4.87 -14.99 -11.77
CA SER A 114 -6.05 -14.98 -10.88
C SER A 114 -6.17 -13.67 -10.07
N ILE A 115 -5.06 -12.96 -9.85
CA ILE A 115 -5.06 -11.66 -9.16
C ILE A 115 -5.64 -10.56 -10.07
N ALA A 116 -5.25 -10.56 -11.36
CA ALA A 116 -5.74 -9.58 -12.33
C ALA A 116 -7.26 -9.68 -12.58
N ASP A 117 -7.80 -10.89 -12.43
CA ASP A 117 -9.21 -11.17 -12.73
C ASP A 117 -10.18 -10.73 -11.61
N HIS A 118 -9.66 -10.32 -10.44
CA HIS A 118 -10.50 -9.83 -9.34
C HIS A 118 -11.08 -8.44 -9.63
N GLU A 119 -12.32 -8.24 -9.20
CA GLU A 119 -12.93 -6.92 -9.12
C GLU A 119 -12.22 -6.06 -8.06
N ILE A 120 -12.29 -4.75 -8.22
CA ILE A 120 -11.75 -3.84 -7.21
C ILE A 120 -12.73 -3.78 -6.03
N GLU A 121 -12.32 -4.31 -4.90
CA GLU A 121 -13.10 -4.31 -3.65
C GLU A 121 -12.64 -3.15 -2.77
N LEU A 122 -13.48 -2.10 -2.68
CA LEU A 122 -13.17 -0.93 -1.85
C LEU A 122 -13.18 -1.29 -0.37
N LEU A 123 -12.22 -0.74 0.38
CA LEU A 123 -12.19 -0.90 1.83
C LEU A 123 -13.36 -0.15 2.50
N PRO A 124 -13.80 -0.63 3.68
CA PRO A 124 -14.97 -0.06 4.37
C PRO A 124 -14.80 1.43 4.67
N GLY A 125 -15.75 2.23 4.21
CA GLY A 125 -15.81 3.68 4.42
C GLY A 125 -15.17 4.51 3.32
N VAL A 126 -14.46 3.90 2.37
CA VAL A 126 -13.82 4.63 1.26
C VAL A 126 -14.86 5.27 0.35
N ALA A 127 -15.86 4.49 -0.08
CA ALA A 127 -16.89 5.00 -1.01
C ALA A 127 -17.69 6.18 -0.45
N GLU A 128 -17.94 6.17 0.86
CA GLU A 128 -18.71 7.20 1.54
C GLU A 128 -17.88 8.44 1.86
N LEU A 129 -16.66 8.25 2.39
CA LEU A 129 -15.88 9.34 2.95
C LEU A 129 -14.99 10.04 1.92
N LEU A 130 -14.48 9.35 0.90
CA LEU A 130 -13.57 9.95 -0.08
C LEU A 130 -14.19 11.15 -0.82
N PRO A 131 -15.47 11.13 -1.27
CA PRO A 131 -16.15 12.29 -1.84
C PRO A 131 -16.23 13.47 -0.86
N GLU A 132 -16.48 13.20 0.41
CA GLU A 132 -16.56 14.23 1.45
C GLU A 132 -15.19 14.90 1.67
N LEU A 133 -14.12 14.10 1.80
CA LEU A 133 -12.75 14.61 1.90
C LEU A 133 -12.37 15.45 0.67
N ALA A 134 -12.74 15.00 -0.54
CA ALA A 134 -12.46 15.73 -1.78
C ALA A 134 -13.18 17.07 -1.87
N SER A 135 -14.32 17.23 -1.19
CA SER A 135 -15.06 18.50 -1.15
C SER A 135 -14.38 19.56 -0.26
N ARG A 136 -13.54 19.16 0.68
CA ARG A 136 -12.91 20.03 1.69
C ARG A 136 -11.39 20.12 1.54
N HIS A 137 -10.75 19.09 0.99
CA HIS A 137 -9.32 18.96 0.91
C HIS A 137 -8.87 18.66 -0.52
N ARG A 138 -7.60 18.90 -0.80
CA ARG A 138 -6.99 18.50 -2.06
C ARG A 138 -6.50 17.07 -1.95
N LEU A 139 -7.07 16.14 -2.72
CA LEU A 139 -6.65 14.75 -2.74
C LEU A 139 -5.70 14.48 -3.90
N ILE A 140 -4.61 13.78 -3.64
CA ILE A 140 -3.65 13.27 -4.61
C ILE A 140 -3.45 11.80 -4.32
N LEU A 141 -3.70 10.94 -5.31
CA LEU A 141 -3.33 9.53 -5.20
C LEU A 141 -1.80 9.42 -5.29
N MET A 142 -1.18 8.73 -4.35
CA MET A 142 0.26 8.45 -4.39
C MET A 142 0.50 6.97 -4.14
N THR A 143 0.69 6.21 -5.20
CA THR A 143 0.92 4.76 -5.14
C THR A 143 2.23 4.39 -5.82
N LYS A 144 2.73 3.18 -5.56
CA LYS A 144 3.89 2.63 -6.25
C LYS A 144 3.51 1.41 -7.09
N GLY A 145 4.25 1.16 -8.16
CA GLY A 145 4.04 -0.01 -8.99
C GLY A 145 4.10 0.25 -10.49
N SER A 146 3.53 -0.68 -11.24
CA SER A 146 3.37 -0.55 -12.69
C SER A 146 2.38 0.57 -13.02
N GLN A 147 2.80 1.52 -13.86
CA GLN A 147 1.94 2.63 -14.33
C GLN A 147 0.62 2.13 -14.92
N ALA A 148 0.69 1.09 -15.76
CA ALA A 148 -0.49 0.55 -16.44
C ALA A 148 -1.44 -0.14 -15.45
N GLU A 149 -0.90 -0.95 -14.51
CA GLU A 149 -1.71 -1.68 -13.54
C GLU A 149 -2.40 -0.73 -12.54
N GLN A 150 -1.67 0.25 -11.99
CA GLN A 150 -2.23 1.20 -11.04
C GLN A 150 -3.24 2.14 -11.69
N ALA A 151 -3.00 2.57 -12.93
CA ALA A 151 -3.96 3.39 -13.68
C ALA A 151 -5.26 2.59 -14.00
N ASP A 152 -5.15 1.30 -14.36
CA ASP A 152 -6.31 0.42 -14.58
C ASP A 152 -7.11 0.22 -13.28
N LYS A 153 -6.44 -0.10 -12.18
CA LYS A 153 -7.10 -0.23 -10.86
C LYS A 153 -7.87 1.03 -10.48
N LEU A 154 -7.23 2.20 -10.62
CA LEU A 154 -7.87 3.48 -10.32
C LEU A 154 -9.11 3.72 -11.22
N ALA A 155 -9.01 3.41 -12.51
CA ALA A 155 -10.15 3.55 -13.42
C ALA A 155 -11.31 2.62 -13.04
N ARG A 156 -11.01 1.35 -12.74
CA ARG A 156 -12.00 0.33 -12.35
C ARG A 156 -12.61 0.60 -10.98
N SER A 157 -11.89 1.23 -10.06
CA SER A 157 -12.41 1.59 -8.74
C SER A 157 -13.50 2.67 -8.76
N GLY A 158 -13.58 3.44 -9.84
CA GLY A 158 -14.48 4.59 -9.94
C GLY A 158 -14.04 5.79 -9.09
N LEU A 159 -12.89 5.74 -8.43
CA LEU A 159 -12.42 6.78 -7.50
C LEU A 159 -11.66 7.92 -8.19
N ALA A 160 -11.25 7.77 -9.46
CA ALA A 160 -10.47 8.75 -10.19
C ALA A 160 -11.01 10.19 -10.12
N PRO A 161 -12.34 10.46 -10.18
CA PRO A 161 -12.87 11.83 -10.14
C PRO A 161 -12.61 12.60 -8.84
N TYR A 162 -12.27 11.92 -7.74
CA TYR A 162 -12.03 12.54 -6.44
C TYR A 162 -10.59 13.04 -6.26
N PHE A 163 -9.68 12.62 -7.14
CA PHE A 163 -8.28 13.01 -7.08
C PHE A 163 -7.97 14.16 -8.04
N SER A 164 -7.34 15.22 -7.50
CA SER A 164 -6.81 16.33 -8.30
C SER A 164 -5.47 16.03 -8.96
N GLY A 165 -4.82 14.93 -8.59
CA GLY A 165 -3.57 14.45 -9.13
C GLY A 165 -3.37 12.97 -8.85
N VAL A 166 -2.59 12.31 -9.70
CA VAL A 166 -2.24 10.88 -9.58
C VAL A 166 -0.74 10.73 -9.78
N GLU A 167 -0.07 10.21 -8.79
CA GLU A 167 1.37 9.94 -8.77
C GLU A 167 1.62 8.45 -8.60
N ILE A 168 2.05 7.80 -9.67
CA ILE A 168 2.47 6.40 -9.66
C ILE A 168 3.99 6.40 -9.73
N VAL A 169 4.63 6.10 -8.60
CA VAL A 169 6.09 6.15 -8.46
C VAL A 169 6.71 4.75 -8.49
N ALA A 170 7.99 4.67 -8.87
CA ALA A 170 8.71 3.41 -8.83
C ALA A 170 8.95 2.94 -7.39
N GLU A 171 9.26 3.89 -6.47
CA GLU A 171 9.45 3.61 -5.04
C GLU A 171 9.09 4.86 -4.23
N LYS A 172 8.50 4.65 -3.05
CA LYS A 172 8.14 5.69 -2.08
C LYS A 172 9.28 5.90 -1.08
N HIS A 173 10.23 6.74 -1.44
CA HIS A 173 11.32 7.17 -0.57
C HIS A 173 11.23 8.69 -0.29
N PRO A 174 11.95 9.27 0.69
CA PRO A 174 11.79 10.67 1.06
C PRO A 174 11.92 11.66 -0.10
N ALA A 175 12.83 11.40 -1.05
CA ALA A 175 13.00 12.26 -2.22
C ALA A 175 11.78 12.20 -3.16
N ALA A 176 11.13 11.04 -3.33
CA ALA A 176 9.90 10.93 -4.13
C ALA A 176 8.77 11.78 -3.53
N TYR A 177 8.62 11.79 -2.20
CA TYR A 177 7.66 12.67 -1.52
C TYR A 177 7.98 14.15 -1.74
N ALA A 178 9.25 14.55 -1.61
CA ALA A 178 9.68 15.93 -1.84
C ALA A 178 9.41 16.36 -3.31
N GLU A 179 9.65 15.49 -4.28
CA GLU A 179 9.35 15.73 -5.69
C GLU A 179 7.85 15.90 -5.96
N VAL A 180 7.01 15.05 -5.36
CA VAL A 180 5.54 15.13 -5.49
C VAL A 180 5.03 16.43 -4.87
N VAL A 181 5.49 16.77 -3.66
CA VAL A 181 5.14 18.01 -2.97
C VAL A 181 5.53 19.23 -3.82
N ALA A 182 6.75 19.25 -4.38
CA ALA A 182 7.21 20.35 -5.24
C ALA A 182 6.41 20.43 -6.55
N ARG A 183 6.17 19.30 -7.21
CA ARG A 183 5.41 19.22 -8.48
C ARG A 183 3.99 19.76 -8.34
N HIS A 184 3.33 19.44 -7.23
CA HIS A 184 1.97 19.87 -6.96
C HIS A 184 1.89 21.22 -6.23
N GLY A 185 3.01 21.85 -5.88
CA GLY A 185 3.04 23.11 -5.14
C GLY A 185 2.38 22.99 -3.77
N CYS A 186 2.59 21.86 -3.08
CA CYS A 186 2.00 21.61 -1.78
C CYS A 186 2.88 22.21 -0.67
N GLU A 187 2.27 22.71 0.40
CA GLU A 187 2.97 23.13 1.62
C GLU A 187 3.19 21.92 2.53
N PRO A 188 4.44 21.52 2.86
CA PRO A 188 4.69 20.32 3.66
C PRO A 188 3.92 20.29 4.99
N GLN A 189 3.82 21.43 5.68
CA GLN A 189 3.12 21.58 6.96
C GLN A 189 1.58 21.52 6.86
N ALA A 190 1.03 21.48 5.64
CA ALA A 190 -0.38 21.29 5.36
C ALA A 190 -0.62 20.03 4.49
N THR A 191 0.39 19.13 4.43
CA THR A 191 0.33 17.93 3.62
C THR A 191 0.46 16.69 4.51
N TRP A 192 -0.43 15.74 4.28
CA TRP A 192 -0.50 14.47 4.98
C TRP A 192 -0.31 13.30 4.02
N MET A 193 0.43 12.29 4.44
CA MET A 193 0.40 10.98 3.81
C MET A 193 -0.50 10.05 4.59
N ILE A 194 -1.43 9.40 3.91
CA ILE A 194 -2.40 8.45 4.47
C ILE A 194 -2.17 7.10 3.80
N GLY A 195 -1.83 6.08 4.57
CA GLY A 195 -1.56 4.75 4.03
C GLY A 195 -1.34 3.68 5.09
N ASN A 196 -1.21 2.43 4.63
CA ASN A 196 -1.08 1.24 5.48
C ASN A 196 0.36 0.73 5.63
N SER A 197 1.33 1.29 4.90
CA SER A 197 2.71 0.82 4.91
C SER A 197 3.61 1.68 5.80
N PRO A 198 4.14 1.16 6.92
CA PRO A 198 5.16 1.86 7.68
C PRO A 198 6.39 2.20 6.84
N LYS A 199 6.82 1.27 5.98
CA LYS A 199 8.04 1.40 5.16
C LYS A 199 7.88 2.39 4.02
N SER A 200 6.77 2.35 3.30
CA SER A 200 6.57 3.13 2.07
C SER A 200 5.76 4.39 2.27
N ASP A 201 4.79 4.40 3.19
CA ASP A 201 3.91 5.55 3.40
C ASP A 201 4.39 6.42 4.56
N ILE A 202 4.56 5.83 5.73
CA ILE A 202 4.68 6.59 6.97
C ILE A 202 6.11 7.14 7.16
N ASN A 203 7.09 6.25 7.25
CA ASN A 203 8.46 6.66 7.56
C ASN A 203 9.07 7.61 6.52
N PRO A 204 8.92 7.37 5.20
CA PRO A 204 9.49 8.27 4.21
C PRO A 204 8.74 9.60 4.09
N ALA A 205 7.41 9.64 4.35
CA ALA A 205 6.66 10.89 4.39
C ALA A 205 7.09 11.76 5.58
N LEU A 206 7.23 11.17 6.77
CA LEU A 206 7.79 11.86 7.94
C LEU A 206 9.21 12.37 7.66
N ALA A 207 10.07 11.57 7.05
CA ALA A 207 11.43 11.96 6.67
C ALA A 207 11.46 13.08 5.61
N ALA A 208 10.41 13.23 4.80
CA ALA A 208 10.24 14.32 3.85
C ALA A 208 9.60 15.59 4.43
N GLY A 209 9.29 15.61 5.73
CA GLY A 209 8.73 16.78 6.40
C GLY A 209 7.19 16.84 6.41
N LEU A 210 6.50 15.78 6.02
CA LEU A 210 5.05 15.70 5.97
C LEU A 210 4.46 15.17 7.28
N HIS A 211 3.17 15.39 7.49
CA HIS A 211 2.38 14.65 8.47
C HIS A 211 2.01 13.28 7.93
N ALA A 212 1.64 12.34 8.81
CA ALA A 212 1.25 11.00 8.41
C ALA A 212 0.04 10.47 9.20
N VAL A 213 -0.80 9.69 8.52
CA VAL A 213 -1.83 8.86 9.14
C VAL A 213 -1.57 7.41 8.73
N PHE A 214 -1.24 6.59 9.71
CA PHE A 214 -1.12 5.15 9.52
C PHE A 214 -2.49 4.50 9.70
N ILE A 215 -2.97 3.81 8.66
CA ILE A 215 -4.18 2.99 8.72
C ILE A 215 -3.74 1.54 8.84
N PHE A 216 -4.05 0.91 9.98
CA PHE A 216 -3.72 -0.50 10.15
C PHE A 216 -4.50 -1.38 9.17
N HIS A 217 -3.81 -2.20 8.40
CA HIS A 217 -4.40 -3.24 7.58
C HIS A 217 -3.78 -4.60 7.93
N LYS A 218 -4.64 -5.58 8.24
CA LYS A 218 -4.22 -6.90 8.75
C LYS A 218 -3.39 -7.70 7.75
N ASP A 219 -3.65 -7.51 6.46
CA ASP A 219 -3.02 -8.22 5.36
C ASP A 219 -1.93 -7.37 4.67
N THR A 220 -1.39 -6.33 5.32
CA THR A 220 -0.26 -5.56 4.78
C THR A 220 0.89 -6.50 4.40
N TRP A 221 1.40 -6.34 3.17
CA TRP A 221 2.46 -7.18 2.65
C TRP A 221 3.70 -7.19 3.54
N VAL A 222 4.25 -8.39 3.79
CA VAL A 222 5.38 -8.58 4.72
C VAL A 222 6.61 -7.72 4.37
N LEU A 223 6.84 -7.40 3.10
CA LEU A 223 7.94 -6.55 2.66
C LEU A 223 7.70 -5.05 2.90
N GLU A 224 6.49 -4.67 3.29
CA GLU A 224 6.11 -3.31 3.69
C GLU A 224 6.16 -3.09 5.21
N HIS A 225 6.39 -4.14 5.98
CA HIS A 225 6.53 -4.03 7.42
C HIS A 225 7.85 -3.33 7.78
N ALA A 226 7.77 -2.37 8.69
CA ALA A 226 8.90 -1.71 9.34
C ALA A 226 8.45 -1.22 10.72
N GLU A 227 9.41 -0.91 11.58
CA GLU A 227 9.12 -0.15 12.79
C GLU A 227 8.69 1.27 12.40
N ILE A 228 7.58 1.75 12.97
CA ILE A 228 7.08 3.09 12.71
C ILE A 228 7.98 4.10 13.42
N ALA A 229 8.53 5.04 12.67
CA ALA A 229 9.39 6.09 13.20
C ALA A 229 8.59 7.07 14.07
N THR A 230 9.23 7.59 15.10
CA THR A 230 8.66 8.71 15.88
C THR A 230 8.58 9.97 14.99
N ALA A 231 7.44 10.64 15.02
CA ALA A 231 7.27 11.87 14.26
C ALA A 231 8.29 12.96 14.75
N PRO A 232 9.04 13.58 13.83
CA PRO A 232 9.90 14.69 14.16
C PRO A 232 9.13 15.89 14.73
N GLN A 233 9.84 16.81 15.38
CA GLN A 233 9.22 18.03 15.92
C GLN A 233 8.53 18.84 14.81
N GLY A 234 7.29 19.24 15.05
CA GLY A 234 6.46 19.98 14.10
C GLY A 234 5.67 19.09 13.13
N GLN A 235 5.86 17.78 13.17
CA GLN A 235 5.07 16.83 12.40
C GLN A 235 4.12 16.05 13.32
N THR A 236 3.07 15.54 12.74
CA THR A 236 2.06 14.72 13.43
C THR A 236 2.01 13.36 12.79
N LEU A 237 2.01 12.31 13.61
CA LEU A 237 1.70 10.94 13.23
C LEU A 237 0.45 10.50 14.00
N LEU A 238 -0.56 10.05 13.26
CA LEU A 238 -1.77 9.45 13.82
C LEU A 238 -1.84 7.99 13.39
N GLU A 239 -2.32 7.14 14.29
CA GLU A 239 -2.57 5.72 14.02
C GLU A 239 -4.07 5.44 14.18
N ILE A 240 -4.69 4.89 13.15
CA ILE A 240 -6.11 4.56 13.12
C ILE A 240 -6.33 3.15 12.60
N ASP A 241 -7.49 2.59 12.87
CA ASP A 241 -7.86 1.20 12.53
C ASP A 241 -8.71 1.08 11.27
N SER A 242 -9.19 2.20 10.71
CA SER A 242 -10.04 2.19 9.52
C SER A 242 -10.07 3.54 8.81
N PHE A 243 -10.32 3.51 7.50
CA PHE A 243 -10.46 4.71 6.67
C PHE A 243 -11.57 5.65 7.18
N ARG A 244 -12.63 5.10 7.78
CA ARG A 244 -13.75 5.89 8.35
C ARG A 244 -13.31 6.87 9.43
N ARG A 245 -12.25 6.54 10.18
CA ARG A 245 -11.75 7.42 11.24
C ARG A 245 -11.13 8.72 10.71
N LEU A 246 -10.85 8.82 9.42
CA LEU A 246 -10.40 10.08 8.81
C LEU A 246 -11.43 11.21 8.94
N ALA A 247 -12.74 10.91 9.02
CA ALA A 247 -13.78 11.91 9.28
C ALA A 247 -13.64 12.61 10.65
N GLU A 248 -12.90 12.04 11.60
CA GLU A 248 -12.65 12.65 12.90
C GLU A 248 -11.40 13.56 12.88
N ILE A 249 -10.58 13.42 11.82
CA ILE A 249 -9.29 14.09 11.67
C ILE A 249 -9.41 15.25 10.68
N PHE A 250 -10.12 15.05 9.60
CA PHE A 250 -10.27 15.94 8.46
C PHE A 250 -11.76 16.30 8.24
#